data_1c7f89a67a6e372d68eab398e06b2a6d
#
_entry.id   1c7f89a67a6e372d68eab398e06b2a6d
#
_cell.length_a   1.000
_cell.length_b   1.000
_cell.length_c   1.000
_cell.angle_alpha   90.00
_cell.angle_beta   90.00
_cell.angle_gamma   90.00
#
_symmetry.space_group_name_H-M   'P 1'
#
loop_
_entity.id
_entity.type
_entity.pdbx_description
1 polymer ?
#
loop_
_entity_poly.entity_id
_entity_poly.type
_entity_poly.pdbx_seq_one_letter_code
_entity_poly.pdbx_strand_id
1 'polypeptide(L)'
;MDSKRWQIFLVLILALAIFGAYFKVLKAEFVYDDFGFIVNNKDIQSFKPFSKFFLSPDIFTGSNYAAENVGGKNWRPISSLAFAIEYRLFGSNPFGFHLISILLHLINIVLVYLLITKITGRKGIAFIVTSLWALHPALTEAVSWVANQSSLIFLGFFLLSILFLLRERFWISYLFFGLSLLTKETALGGIFIIPFVFLLDSLPIPRIEESAEGGGKILGININFRKVLINSYPFVLIGLVYFYIHYKILGALGDHALRGSFFQNLLLAPAVFYKYIGLAFYPVRLLLDYSNFTLT
;
A
#
# COMPACT_ATOMS: atom_id res chain seq x y z
N MET A 1 -33.37 13.51 -4.43
CA MET A 1 -32.00 14.05 -4.43
C MET A 1 -31.25 13.41 -5.56
N ASP A 2 -30.57 14.19 -6.40
CA ASP A 2 -29.85 13.68 -7.57
C ASP A 2 -28.78 12.64 -7.11
N SER A 3 -28.69 11.52 -7.80
CA SER A 3 -27.79 10.39 -7.47
C SER A 3 -26.34 10.82 -7.25
N LYS A 4 -25.87 11.85 -7.98
CA LYS A 4 -24.53 12.42 -7.82
C LYS A 4 -24.36 13.19 -6.50
N ARG A 5 -25.36 14.00 -6.12
CA ARG A 5 -25.33 14.78 -4.86
C ARG A 5 -25.31 13.87 -3.64
N TRP A 6 -26.07 12.76 -3.69
CA TRP A 6 -26.07 11.76 -2.64
C TRP A 6 -24.70 11.10 -2.46
N GLN A 7 -24.01 10.78 -3.55
CA GLN A 7 -22.66 10.18 -3.50
C GLN A 7 -21.63 11.14 -2.90
N ILE A 8 -21.65 12.41 -3.32
CA ILE A 8 -20.77 13.45 -2.75
C ILE A 8 -21.02 13.57 -1.25
N PHE A 9 -22.28 13.59 -0.83
CA PHE A 9 -22.64 13.67 0.59
C PHE A 9 -22.09 12.49 1.40
N LEU A 10 -22.22 11.25 0.90
CA LEU A 10 -21.68 10.05 1.55
C LEU A 10 -20.15 10.08 1.64
N VAL A 11 -19.46 10.51 0.58
CA VAL A 11 -17.99 10.64 0.58
C VAL A 11 -17.55 11.71 1.59
N LEU A 12 -18.27 12.83 1.70
CA LEU A 12 -17.98 13.86 2.69
C LEU A 12 -18.17 13.36 4.12
N ILE A 13 -19.26 12.61 4.39
CA ILE A 13 -19.47 12.00 5.71
C ILE A 13 -18.32 11.03 6.04
N LEU A 14 -17.91 10.20 5.10
CA LEU A 14 -16.81 9.28 5.31
C LEU A 14 -15.51 10.03 5.57
N ALA A 15 -15.21 11.08 4.80
CA ALA A 15 -14.05 11.92 5.01
C ALA A 15 -14.05 12.59 6.38
N LEU A 16 -15.19 13.10 6.83
CA LEU A 16 -15.36 13.68 8.17
C LEU A 16 -15.18 12.62 9.27
N ALA A 17 -15.73 11.42 9.08
CA ALA A 17 -15.54 10.30 10.03
C ALA A 17 -14.08 9.91 10.17
N ILE A 18 -13.33 9.82 9.05
CA ILE A 18 -11.90 9.55 9.04
C ILE A 18 -11.12 10.67 9.72
N PHE A 19 -11.41 11.92 9.36
CA PHE A 19 -10.76 13.05 10.02
C PHE A 19 -11.04 13.04 11.52
N GLY A 20 -12.28 12.76 11.95
CA GLY A 20 -12.66 12.62 13.36
C GLY A 20 -11.94 11.46 14.06
N ALA A 21 -11.71 10.34 13.37
CA ALA A 21 -10.97 9.20 13.91
C ALA A 21 -9.48 9.52 14.12
N TYR A 22 -8.88 10.29 13.21
CA TYR A 22 -7.43 10.52 13.18
C TYR A 22 -6.98 11.93 13.58
N PHE A 23 -7.90 12.88 13.90
CA PHE A 23 -7.51 14.28 14.18
C PHE A 23 -6.53 14.40 15.37
N LYS A 24 -6.60 13.49 16.36
CA LYS A 24 -5.68 13.48 17.50
C LYS A 24 -4.25 13.17 17.09
N VAL A 25 -4.06 12.42 15.99
CA VAL A 25 -2.75 12.07 15.43
C VAL A 25 -1.98 13.33 15.00
N LEU A 26 -2.69 14.39 14.58
CA LEU A 26 -2.07 15.66 14.23
C LEU A 26 -1.27 16.33 15.38
N LYS A 27 -1.51 15.90 16.62
CA LYS A 27 -0.79 16.38 17.81
C LYS A 27 0.22 15.37 18.35
N ALA A 28 0.39 14.23 17.66
CA ALA A 28 1.34 13.21 18.07
C ALA A 28 2.77 13.63 17.74
N GLU A 29 3.70 13.17 18.56
CA GLU A 29 5.13 13.35 18.37
C GLU A 29 5.69 12.22 17.49
N PHE A 30 6.91 12.41 16.98
CA PHE A 30 7.67 11.33 16.34
C PHE A 30 7.98 10.22 17.32
N VAL A 31 7.90 8.96 16.84
CA VAL A 31 8.14 7.77 17.64
C VAL A 31 9.03 6.75 16.91
N TYR A 32 9.77 5.94 17.65
CA TYR A 32 10.56 4.81 17.12
C TYR A 32 11.44 5.21 15.90
N ASP A 33 11.19 4.55 14.77
CA ASP A 33 11.96 4.72 13.53
C ASP A 33 11.82 6.11 12.90
N ASP A 34 10.82 6.91 13.30
CA ASP A 34 10.66 8.29 12.84
C ASP A 34 11.92 9.12 13.14
N PHE A 35 12.58 8.83 14.28
CA PHE A 35 13.83 9.49 14.63
C PHE A 35 14.95 9.12 13.66
N GLY A 36 15.07 7.85 13.29
CA GLY A 36 16.09 7.38 12.36
C GLY A 36 15.82 7.83 10.93
N PHE A 37 14.57 7.72 10.49
CA PHE A 37 14.20 7.97 9.09
C PHE A 37 14.04 9.45 8.77
N ILE A 38 13.72 10.30 9.75
CA ILE A 38 13.39 11.71 9.53
C ILE A 38 14.27 12.63 10.39
N VAL A 39 14.16 12.54 11.73
CA VAL A 39 14.73 13.53 12.63
C VAL A 39 16.26 13.53 12.62
N ASN A 40 16.87 12.36 12.57
CA ASN A 40 18.34 12.19 12.57
C ASN A 40 18.91 11.92 11.17
N ASN A 41 18.07 11.85 10.13
CA ASN A 41 18.47 11.55 8.77
C ASN A 41 18.94 12.79 8.01
N LYS A 42 20.23 13.10 8.11
CA LYS A 42 20.83 14.25 7.41
C LYS A 42 20.73 14.16 5.89
N ASP A 43 20.59 12.95 5.34
CA ASP A 43 20.52 12.73 3.90
C ASP A 43 19.20 13.24 3.32
N ILE A 44 18.07 12.97 3.96
CA ILE A 44 16.78 13.51 3.53
C ILE A 44 16.67 15.00 3.82
N GLN A 45 17.27 15.47 4.92
CA GLN A 45 17.25 16.89 5.32
C GLN A 45 18.00 17.78 4.32
N SER A 46 19.13 17.31 3.79
CA SER A 46 19.94 18.06 2.82
C SER A 46 19.32 18.13 1.42
N PHE A 47 18.49 17.14 1.05
CA PHE A 47 17.92 16.95 -0.30
C PHE A 47 18.99 16.84 -1.42
N LYS A 48 20.24 16.62 -1.08
CA LYS A 48 21.36 16.58 -2.05
C LYS A 48 22.36 15.48 -1.70
N PRO A 49 22.97 14.88 -2.73
CA PRO A 49 22.62 14.93 -4.15
C PRO A 49 21.37 14.11 -4.46
N PHE A 50 20.55 14.53 -5.40
CA PHE A 50 19.28 13.85 -5.77
C PHE A 50 19.50 12.38 -6.18
N SER A 51 20.62 12.06 -6.84
CA SER A 51 20.98 10.69 -7.22
C SER A 51 21.09 9.75 -6.02
N LYS A 52 21.41 10.24 -4.83
CA LYS A 52 21.54 9.45 -3.62
C LYS A 52 20.22 8.75 -3.24
N PHE A 53 19.07 9.38 -3.53
CA PHE A 53 17.76 8.76 -3.28
C PHE A 53 17.58 7.42 -4.01
N PHE A 54 18.21 7.26 -5.16
CA PHE A 54 18.08 6.07 -6.00
C PHE A 54 19.27 5.12 -5.95
N LEU A 55 20.43 5.59 -5.51
CA LEU A 55 21.69 4.82 -5.58
C LEU A 55 22.26 4.44 -4.21
N SER A 56 21.77 5.04 -3.11
CA SER A 56 22.28 4.71 -1.77
C SER A 56 21.39 3.70 -1.05
N PRO A 57 21.98 2.64 -0.48
CA PRO A 57 21.25 1.66 0.32
C PRO A 57 20.73 2.22 1.65
N ASP A 58 21.36 3.32 2.14
CA ASP A 58 21.13 3.84 3.49
C ASP A 58 20.25 5.08 3.51
N ILE A 59 19.78 5.54 2.34
CA ILE A 59 19.05 6.82 2.25
C ILE A 59 17.76 6.84 3.07
N PHE A 60 17.07 5.71 3.16
CA PHE A 60 15.80 5.62 3.89
C PHE A 60 16.01 5.58 5.40
N THR A 61 16.99 4.82 5.86
CA THR A 61 17.29 4.66 7.30
C THR A 61 18.24 5.73 7.85
N GLY A 62 18.93 6.47 6.96
CA GLY A 62 19.99 7.40 7.32
C GLY A 62 21.31 6.66 7.62
N SER A 63 22.42 7.14 7.04
CA SER A 63 23.72 6.49 7.14
C SER A 63 24.22 6.31 8.58
N ASN A 64 23.89 7.25 9.47
CA ASN A 64 24.30 7.17 10.87
C ASN A 64 23.47 6.15 11.65
N TYR A 65 22.16 6.11 11.45
CA TYR A 65 21.26 5.19 12.14
C TYR A 65 21.45 3.74 11.69
N ALA A 66 21.70 3.51 10.41
CA ALA A 66 21.99 2.19 9.86
C ALA A 66 23.30 1.60 10.40
N ALA A 67 24.27 2.44 10.79
CA ALA A 67 25.53 2.00 11.36
C ALA A 67 25.43 1.59 12.85
N GLU A 68 24.48 2.19 13.58
CA GLU A 68 24.34 1.99 15.04
C GLU A 68 23.28 0.93 15.40
N ASN A 69 22.32 0.66 14.49
CA ASN A 69 21.21 -0.23 14.75
C ASN A 69 21.22 -1.41 13.78
N VAL A 70 20.99 -2.60 14.30
CA VAL A 70 20.88 -3.87 13.56
C VAL A 70 19.65 -3.91 12.63
N GLY A 71 18.95 -2.80 12.49
CA GLY A 71 17.70 -2.65 11.73
C GLY A 71 17.89 -2.42 10.24
N GLY A 72 18.71 -3.22 9.59
CA GLY A 72 18.80 -3.44 8.14
C GLY A 72 18.76 -2.21 7.20
N LYS A 73 19.57 -2.26 6.16
CA LYS A 73 19.52 -1.30 5.06
C LYS A 73 18.21 -1.45 4.29
N ASN A 74 17.48 -0.37 4.10
CA ASN A 74 16.22 -0.35 3.35
C ASN A 74 16.35 0.60 2.15
N TRP A 75 16.17 0.06 0.95
CA TRP A 75 16.18 0.85 -0.27
C TRP A 75 14.75 1.15 -0.73
N ARG A 76 14.26 2.34 -0.37
CA ARG A 76 12.90 2.84 -0.68
C ARG A 76 12.96 4.26 -1.24
N PRO A 77 13.43 4.43 -2.48
CA PRO A 77 13.75 5.76 -3.05
C PRO A 77 12.55 6.72 -3.05
N ILE A 78 11.35 6.26 -3.38
CA ILE A 78 10.16 7.12 -3.40
C ILE A 78 9.73 7.52 -1.98
N SER A 79 9.80 6.62 -1.01
CA SER A 79 9.50 6.97 0.39
C SER A 79 10.50 7.97 0.95
N SER A 80 11.79 7.77 0.67
CA SER A 80 12.85 8.70 1.08
C SER A 80 12.65 10.08 0.45
N LEU A 81 12.28 10.13 -0.83
CA LEU A 81 11.99 11.37 -1.54
C LEU A 81 10.76 12.08 -0.96
N ALA A 82 9.71 11.33 -0.60
CA ALA A 82 8.52 11.87 0.03
C ALA A 82 8.88 12.52 1.38
N PHE A 83 9.60 11.81 2.26
CA PHE A 83 10.06 12.37 3.53
C PHE A 83 10.98 13.58 3.35
N ALA A 84 11.84 13.60 2.34
CA ALA A 84 12.69 14.76 2.06
C ALA A 84 11.88 15.99 1.62
N ILE A 85 10.83 15.79 0.83
CA ILE A 85 9.89 16.85 0.43
C ILE A 85 9.13 17.36 1.66
N GLU A 86 8.60 16.44 2.48
CA GLU A 86 7.87 16.80 3.70
C GLU A 86 8.76 17.54 4.71
N TYR A 87 10.00 17.07 4.89
CA TYR A 87 10.96 17.76 5.75
C TYR A 87 11.28 19.17 5.24
N ARG A 88 11.36 19.36 3.93
CA ARG A 88 11.59 20.69 3.34
C ARG A 88 10.41 21.64 3.53
N LEU A 89 9.19 21.10 3.61
CA LEU A 89 7.95 21.88 3.81
C LEU A 89 7.69 22.19 5.28
N PHE A 90 7.96 21.24 6.16
CA PHE A 90 7.53 21.29 7.56
C PHE A 90 8.70 21.27 8.57
N GLY A 91 9.94 21.07 8.11
CA GLY A 91 11.09 20.87 9.00
C GLY A 91 10.91 19.64 9.87
N SER A 92 11.24 19.74 11.15
CA SER A 92 11.07 18.70 12.15
C SER A 92 9.69 18.75 12.84
N ASN A 93 8.69 19.41 12.24
CA ASN A 93 7.36 19.49 12.86
C ASN A 93 6.52 18.25 12.51
N PRO A 94 6.20 17.36 13.47
CA PRO A 94 5.44 16.14 13.23
C PRO A 94 4.06 16.39 12.62
N PHE A 95 3.43 17.51 12.95
CA PHE A 95 2.11 17.88 12.45
C PHE A 95 1.99 17.74 10.93
N GLY A 96 3.01 18.23 10.19
CA GLY A 96 2.99 18.20 8.72
C GLY A 96 3.01 16.77 8.17
N PHE A 97 3.83 15.91 8.74
CA PHE A 97 3.92 14.50 8.35
C PHE A 97 2.63 13.73 8.64
N HIS A 98 2.05 13.91 9.81
CA HIS A 98 0.77 13.33 10.15
C HIS A 98 -0.37 13.83 9.26
N LEU A 99 -0.36 15.12 8.90
CA LEU A 99 -1.33 15.68 7.97
C LEU A 99 -1.24 15.00 6.59
N ILE A 100 -0.01 14.83 6.07
CA ILE A 100 0.21 14.11 4.80
C ILE A 100 -0.25 12.66 4.91
N SER A 101 0.02 11.95 6.01
CA SER A 101 -0.48 10.57 6.21
C SER A 101 -2.02 10.49 6.13
N ILE A 102 -2.73 11.42 6.78
CA ILE A 102 -4.20 11.49 6.73
C ILE A 102 -4.68 11.77 5.30
N LEU A 103 -4.05 12.72 4.59
CA LEU A 103 -4.40 13.06 3.19
C LEU A 103 -4.15 11.88 2.25
N LEU A 104 -3.03 11.16 2.39
CA LEU A 104 -2.74 9.94 1.63
C LEU A 104 -3.79 8.85 1.90
N HIS A 105 -4.21 8.69 3.15
CA HIS A 105 -5.28 7.75 3.49
C HIS A 105 -6.62 8.15 2.83
N LEU A 106 -6.98 9.43 2.85
CA LEU A 106 -8.17 9.93 2.15
C LEU A 106 -8.11 9.69 0.63
N ILE A 107 -6.95 9.90 0.01
CA ILE A 107 -6.73 9.57 -1.41
C ILE A 107 -6.95 8.07 -1.64
N ASN A 108 -6.36 7.21 -0.81
CA ASN A 108 -6.52 5.76 -0.92
C ASN A 108 -7.98 5.33 -0.77
N ILE A 109 -8.76 5.96 0.11
CA ILE A 109 -10.20 5.71 0.26
C ILE A 109 -10.94 5.96 -1.06
N VAL A 110 -10.63 7.08 -1.72
CA VAL A 110 -11.22 7.37 -3.04
C VAL A 110 -10.82 6.32 -4.06
N LEU A 111 -9.56 5.91 -4.09
CA LEU A 111 -9.07 4.89 -5.03
C LEU A 111 -9.71 3.52 -4.77
N VAL A 112 -9.85 3.10 -3.52
CA VAL A 112 -10.57 1.85 -3.14
C VAL A 112 -12.02 1.93 -3.57
N TYR A 113 -12.71 3.05 -3.30
CA TYR A 113 -14.09 3.24 -3.73
C TYR A 113 -14.24 3.12 -5.25
N LEU A 114 -13.34 3.74 -6.01
CA LEU A 114 -13.35 3.65 -7.48
C LEU A 114 -13.08 2.22 -7.96
N LEU A 115 -12.15 1.52 -7.31
CA LEU A 115 -11.83 0.13 -7.64
C LEU A 115 -13.03 -0.80 -7.38
N ILE A 116 -13.63 -0.75 -6.20
CA ILE A 116 -14.78 -1.59 -5.86
C ILE A 116 -15.98 -1.25 -6.75
N THR A 117 -16.20 0.05 -7.05
CA THR A 117 -17.23 0.47 -8.01
C THR A 117 -16.97 -0.13 -9.39
N LYS A 118 -15.73 -0.10 -9.87
CA LYS A 118 -15.35 -0.65 -11.19
C LYS A 118 -15.59 -2.16 -11.25
N ILE A 119 -15.21 -2.89 -10.19
CA ILE A 119 -15.35 -4.36 -10.14
C ILE A 119 -16.83 -4.76 -9.99
N THR A 120 -17.56 -4.14 -9.07
CA THR A 120 -18.93 -4.59 -8.72
C THR A 120 -20.02 -3.95 -9.55
N GLY A 121 -19.75 -2.80 -10.18
CA GLY A 121 -20.78 -1.97 -10.82
C GLY A 121 -21.76 -1.31 -9.84
N ARG A 122 -21.62 -1.53 -8.53
CA ARG A 122 -22.61 -1.14 -7.48
C ARG A 122 -22.02 -0.14 -6.52
N LYS A 123 -22.42 1.12 -6.65
CA LYS A 123 -21.89 2.23 -5.83
C LYS A 123 -22.19 2.09 -4.33
N GLY A 124 -23.36 1.52 -3.97
CA GLY A 124 -23.74 1.28 -2.57
C GLY A 124 -22.83 0.22 -1.91
N ILE A 125 -22.55 -0.88 -2.61
CA ILE A 125 -21.62 -1.90 -2.13
C ILE A 125 -20.21 -1.30 -2.00
N ALA A 126 -19.77 -0.54 -3.01
CA ALA A 126 -18.48 0.12 -2.96
C ALA A 126 -18.36 1.05 -1.75
N PHE A 127 -19.38 1.82 -1.44
CA PHE A 127 -19.38 2.69 -0.27
C PHE A 127 -19.28 1.91 1.04
N ILE A 128 -20.08 0.85 1.22
CA ILE A 128 -20.05 0.02 2.44
C ILE A 128 -18.68 -0.62 2.63
N VAL A 129 -18.18 -1.30 1.60
CA VAL A 129 -16.88 -1.99 1.65
C VAL A 129 -15.73 -1.01 1.92
N THR A 130 -15.75 0.13 1.23
CA THR A 130 -14.74 1.18 1.44
C THR A 130 -14.80 1.76 2.85
N SER A 131 -16.00 1.98 3.39
CA SER A 131 -16.17 2.52 4.75
C SER A 131 -15.67 1.55 5.81
N LEU A 132 -15.99 0.26 5.69
CA LEU A 132 -15.51 -0.79 6.58
C LEU A 132 -13.99 -0.89 6.53
N TRP A 133 -13.39 -0.84 5.34
CA TRP A 133 -11.94 -0.87 5.18
C TRP A 133 -11.30 0.41 5.74
N ALA A 134 -11.82 1.59 5.40
CA ALA A 134 -11.22 2.88 5.76
C ALA A 134 -11.19 3.14 7.28
N LEU A 135 -12.19 2.64 8.00
CA LEU A 135 -12.31 2.75 9.47
C LEU A 135 -11.74 1.53 10.20
N HIS A 136 -11.11 0.60 9.47
CA HIS A 136 -10.62 -0.63 10.08
C HIS A 136 -9.43 -0.35 11.02
N PRO A 137 -9.46 -0.81 12.29
CA PRO A 137 -8.42 -0.50 13.26
C PRO A 137 -7.00 -0.93 12.85
N ALA A 138 -6.85 -1.98 12.04
CA ALA A 138 -5.55 -2.41 11.52
C ALA A 138 -4.84 -1.36 10.64
N LEU A 139 -5.55 -0.34 10.14
CA LEU A 139 -4.95 0.76 9.39
C LEU A 139 -4.36 1.86 10.26
N THR A 140 -4.64 1.83 11.57
CA THR A 140 -4.17 2.86 12.51
C THR A 140 -2.65 2.99 12.48
N GLU A 141 -1.92 1.89 12.41
CA GLU A 141 -0.46 1.90 12.31
C GLU A 141 0.01 2.66 11.07
N ALA A 142 -0.56 2.36 9.89
CA ALA A 142 -0.15 3.00 8.64
C ALA A 142 -0.46 4.51 8.60
N VAL A 143 -1.53 4.96 9.30
CA VAL A 143 -1.95 6.38 9.30
C VAL A 143 -1.28 7.17 10.42
N SER A 144 -1.07 6.55 11.59
CA SER A 144 -0.60 7.25 12.79
C SER A 144 0.92 7.21 12.96
N TRP A 145 1.61 6.20 12.42
CA TRP A 145 3.06 6.09 12.51
C TRP A 145 3.70 6.60 11.22
N VAL A 146 4.48 7.71 11.33
CA VAL A 146 5.03 8.40 10.16
C VAL A 146 5.98 7.53 9.37
N ALA A 147 6.86 6.75 10.02
CA ALA A 147 7.76 5.82 9.32
C ALA A 147 7.01 4.80 8.44
N ASN A 148 5.78 4.45 8.81
CA ASN A 148 4.94 3.54 8.01
C ASN A 148 4.08 4.23 6.94
N GLN A 149 4.20 5.56 6.75
CA GLN A 149 3.55 6.31 5.68
C GLN A 149 3.89 5.75 4.29
N SER A 150 5.07 5.14 4.14
CA SER A 150 5.46 4.39 2.94
C SER A 150 4.41 3.35 2.52
N SER A 151 3.65 2.78 3.47
CA SER A 151 2.55 1.85 3.20
C SER A 151 1.36 2.53 2.53
N LEU A 152 1.07 3.78 2.87
CA LEU A 152 -0.01 4.56 2.23
C LEU A 152 0.39 4.98 0.82
N ILE A 153 1.64 5.40 0.62
CA ILE A 153 2.14 5.84 -0.69
C ILE A 153 2.17 4.65 -1.65
N PHE A 154 2.74 3.50 -1.24
CA PHE A 154 2.79 2.32 -2.09
C PHE A 154 1.39 1.83 -2.48
N LEU A 155 0.46 1.81 -1.51
CA LEU A 155 -0.93 1.40 -1.75
C LEU A 155 -1.60 2.32 -2.77
N GLY A 156 -1.39 3.63 -2.68
CA GLY A 156 -1.92 4.59 -3.65
C GLY A 156 -1.44 4.31 -5.07
N PHE A 157 -0.14 4.12 -5.26
CA PHE A 157 0.41 3.76 -6.57
C PHE A 157 -0.07 2.38 -7.04
N PHE A 158 -0.15 1.42 -6.16
CA PHE A 158 -0.64 0.08 -6.49
C PHE A 158 -2.12 0.09 -6.92
N LEU A 159 -2.98 0.82 -6.20
CA LEU A 159 -4.38 1.00 -6.58
C LEU A 159 -4.54 1.73 -7.93
N LEU A 160 -3.72 2.76 -8.18
CA LEU A 160 -3.68 3.42 -9.49
C LEU A 160 -3.25 2.44 -10.58
N SER A 161 -2.24 1.62 -10.33
CA SER A 161 -1.82 0.57 -11.27
C SER A 161 -2.99 -0.33 -11.64
N ILE A 162 -3.73 -0.86 -10.66
CA ILE A 162 -4.89 -1.73 -10.89
C ILE A 162 -6.00 -0.97 -11.64
N LEU A 163 -6.31 0.25 -11.25
CA LEU A 163 -7.36 1.04 -11.90
C LEU A 163 -7.06 1.34 -13.37
N PHE A 164 -5.80 1.65 -13.71
CA PHE A 164 -5.39 1.84 -15.09
C PHE A 164 -5.34 0.54 -15.88
N LEU A 165 -4.99 -0.56 -15.21
CA LEU A 165 -5.04 -1.89 -15.77
C LEU A 165 -6.47 -2.26 -16.23
N LEU A 166 -7.44 -2.08 -15.35
CA LEU A 166 -8.87 -2.32 -15.62
C LEU A 166 -9.49 -1.35 -16.64
N ARG A 167 -8.76 -0.28 -16.99
CA ARG A 167 -9.08 0.65 -18.10
C ARG A 167 -8.30 0.36 -19.38
N GLU A 168 -7.57 -0.76 -19.41
CA GLU A 168 -6.70 -1.17 -20.53
C GLU A 168 -5.59 -0.13 -20.88
N ARG A 169 -5.23 0.71 -19.90
CA ARG A 169 -4.14 1.68 -20.01
C ARG A 169 -2.83 1.06 -19.47
N PHE A 170 -2.33 0.05 -20.14
CA PHE A 170 -1.26 -0.82 -19.67
C PHE A 170 0.03 -0.08 -19.30
N TRP A 171 0.53 0.84 -20.15
CA TRP A 171 1.76 1.58 -19.88
C TRP A 171 1.70 2.41 -18.61
N ILE A 172 0.56 3.07 -18.36
CA ILE A 172 0.35 3.85 -17.14
C ILE A 172 0.28 2.90 -15.93
N SER A 173 -0.36 1.75 -16.08
CA SER A 173 -0.42 0.72 -15.06
C SER A 173 0.98 0.22 -14.68
N TYR A 174 1.82 -0.11 -15.66
CA TYR A 174 3.20 -0.55 -15.42
C TYR A 174 4.04 0.52 -14.74
N LEU A 175 3.89 1.81 -15.14
CA LEU A 175 4.55 2.93 -14.48
C LEU A 175 4.18 2.98 -12.99
N PHE A 176 2.89 2.96 -12.65
CA PHE A 176 2.43 3.03 -11.27
C PHE A 176 2.82 1.79 -10.45
N PHE A 177 2.86 0.62 -11.08
CA PHE A 177 3.40 -0.57 -10.41
C PHE A 177 4.89 -0.42 -10.09
N GLY A 178 5.69 0.08 -11.02
CA GLY A 178 7.10 0.40 -10.78
C GLY A 178 7.30 1.41 -9.64
N LEU A 179 6.50 2.48 -9.61
CA LEU A 179 6.52 3.46 -8.52
C LEU A 179 6.13 2.84 -7.17
N SER A 180 5.17 1.91 -7.15
CA SER A 180 4.79 1.21 -5.92
C SER A 180 5.93 0.34 -5.38
N LEU A 181 6.67 -0.36 -6.25
CA LEU A 181 7.87 -1.14 -5.91
C LEU A 181 8.99 -0.25 -5.34
N LEU A 182 9.25 0.89 -5.99
CA LEU A 182 10.25 1.86 -5.53
C LEU A 182 9.84 2.56 -4.21
N THR A 183 8.59 2.41 -3.79
CA THR A 183 8.10 2.93 -2.51
C THR A 183 8.28 1.91 -1.39
N LYS A 184 7.86 0.65 -1.61
CA LYS A 184 7.93 -0.42 -0.62
C LYS A 184 7.96 -1.78 -1.31
N GLU A 185 8.89 -2.64 -0.90
CA GLU A 185 9.10 -3.99 -1.44
C GLU A 185 7.88 -4.91 -1.34
N THR A 186 6.96 -4.64 -0.41
CA THR A 186 5.70 -5.37 -0.26
C THR A 186 4.83 -5.32 -1.53
N ALA A 187 5.04 -4.33 -2.40
CA ALA A 187 4.38 -4.25 -3.69
C ALA A 187 4.69 -5.44 -4.62
N LEU A 188 5.77 -6.22 -4.37
CA LEU A 188 6.05 -7.47 -5.09
C LEU A 188 4.91 -8.49 -4.98
N GLY A 189 4.17 -8.49 -3.85
CA GLY A 189 2.95 -9.30 -3.70
C GLY A 189 1.88 -9.02 -4.75
N GLY A 190 1.92 -7.83 -5.36
CA GLY A 190 1.04 -7.44 -6.44
C GLY A 190 1.15 -8.33 -7.69
N ILE A 191 2.30 -8.96 -7.93
CA ILE A 191 2.50 -9.92 -9.02
C ILE A 191 1.47 -11.07 -8.96
N PHE A 192 1.10 -11.48 -7.75
CA PHE A 192 0.08 -12.51 -7.53
C PHE A 192 -1.35 -11.94 -7.55
N ILE A 193 -1.53 -10.70 -7.11
CA ILE A 193 -2.85 -10.05 -7.05
C ILE A 193 -3.34 -9.64 -8.43
N ILE A 194 -2.46 -9.15 -9.30
CA ILE A 194 -2.82 -8.63 -10.62
C ILE A 194 -3.50 -9.66 -11.52
N PRO A 195 -3.00 -10.90 -11.68
CA PRO A 195 -3.71 -11.94 -12.44
C PRO A 195 -5.10 -12.25 -11.87
N PHE A 196 -5.23 -12.22 -10.54
CA PHE A 196 -6.51 -12.44 -9.86
C PHE A 196 -7.51 -11.30 -10.12
N VAL A 197 -7.05 -10.05 -10.16
CA VAL A 197 -7.89 -8.89 -10.52
C VAL A 197 -8.38 -9.01 -11.97
N PHE A 198 -7.54 -9.43 -12.91
CA PHE A 198 -7.95 -9.72 -14.28
C PHE A 198 -9.01 -10.83 -14.35
N LEU A 199 -8.82 -11.88 -13.56
CA LEU A 199 -9.76 -12.96 -13.47
C LEU A 199 -11.12 -12.45 -12.98
N LEU A 200 -11.14 -11.67 -11.91
CA LEU A 200 -12.37 -11.07 -11.36
C LEU A 200 -13.08 -10.15 -12.37
N ASP A 201 -12.33 -9.32 -13.12
CA ASP A 201 -12.92 -8.42 -14.13
C ASP A 201 -13.50 -9.20 -15.32
N SER A 202 -13.00 -10.40 -15.59
CA SER A 202 -13.51 -11.28 -16.66
C SER A 202 -14.72 -12.13 -16.24
N LEU A 203 -15.03 -12.20 -14.93
CA LEU A 203 -16.21 -12.90 -14.45
C LEU A 203 -17.46 -12.10 -14.82
N PRO A 204 -18.51 -12.76 -15.34
CA PRO A 204 -19.82 -12.12 -15.50
C PRO A 204 -20.42 -11.92 -14.13
N ILE A 205 -20.06 -10.85 -13.46
CA ILE A 205 -20.79 -10.40 -12.26
C ILE A 205 -22.17 -10.03 -12.80
N PRO A 206 -23.28 -10.64 -12.34
CA PRO A 206 -24.60 -10.32 -12.81
C PRO A 206 -24.82 -8.83 -12.53
N ARG A 207 -24.67 -7.99 -13.53
CA ARG A 207 -25.24 -6.65 -13.51
C ARG A 207 -26.72 -6.91 -13.51
N ILE A 208 -27.39 -6.63 -12.40
CA ILE A 208 -28.85 -6.55 -12.41
C ILE A 208 -29.16 -5.28 -13.20
N GLU A 209 -29.06 -5.36 -14.51
CA GLU A 209 -29.91 -4.56 -15.38
C GLU A 209 -31.30 -5.09 -15.08
N GLU A 210 -32.17 -4.23 -14.59
CA GLU A 210 -33.60 -4.49 -14.51
C GLU A 210 -34.09 -4.77 -15.94
N SER A 211 -33.81 -5.95 -16.42
CA SER A 211 -34.48 -6.47 -17.61
C SER A 211 -35.88 -6.91 -17.13
N ALA A 212 -36.86 -6.07 -17.44
CA ALA A 212 -38.27 -6.34 -17.22
C ALA A 212 -38.80 -7.57 -17.96
N GLU A 213 -37.94 -8.45 -18.48
CA GLU A 213 -38.27 -9.68 -19.16
C GLU A 213 -37.50 -10.85 -18.55
N GLY A 214 -38.25 -11.72 -17.85
CA GLY A 214 -37.76 -12.88 -17.16
C GLY A 214 -37.09 -13.91 -18.10
N GLY A 215 -35.79 -13.89 -18.14
CA GLY A 215 -34.98 -14.84 -18.86
C GLY A 215 -33.52 -14.69 -18.47
N GLY A 216 -33.13 -15.10 -17.25
CA GLY A 216 -31.75 -15.12 -16.80
C GLY A 216 -30.91 -16.10 -17.62
N LYS A 217 -30.29 -15.66 -18.72
CA LYS A 217 -29.19 -16.38 -19.33
C LYS A 217 -27.98 -16.26 -18.40
N ILE A 218 -27.61 -17.37 -17.74
CA ILE A 218 -26.29 -17.51 -17.13
C ILE A 218 -25.28 -17.48 -18.30
N LEU A 219 -24.67 -16.33 -18.55
CA LEU A 219 -23.60 -16.21 -19.56
C LEU A 219 -22.45 -17.12 -19.10
N GLY A 220 -22.05 -18.04 -19.98
CA GLY A 220 -20.92 -18.92 -19.73
C GLY A 220 -19.65 -18.12 -19.43
N ILE A 221 -18.93 -18.50 -18.38
CA ILE A 221 -17.65 -17.90 -17.97
C ILE A 221 -16.62 -18.20 -19.07
N ASN A 222 -16.33 -17.22 -19.91
CA ASN A 222 -15.31 -17.38 -20.96
C ASN A 222 -14.03 -16.62 -20.54
N ILE A 223 -13.21 -17.29 -19.70
CA ILE A 223 -11.95 -16.71 -19.24
C ILE A 223 -10.90 -16.88 -20.33
N ASN A 224 -10.46 -15.78 -20.90
CA ASN A 224 -9.34 -15.80 -21.82
C ASN A 224 -7.99 -15.81 -21.03
N PHE A 225 -7.58 -16.99 -20.57
CA PHE A 225 -6.32 -17.18 -19.83
C PHE A 225 -5.09 -16.61 -20.59
N ARG A 226 -5.09 -16.68 -21.93
CA ARG A 226 -4.01 -16.11 -22.74
C ARG A 226 -3.92 -14.59 -22.56
N LYS A 227 -5.07 -13.89 -22.55
CA LYS A 227 -5.12 -12.43 -22.30
C LYS A 227 -4.62 -12.11 -20.89
N VAL A 228 -5.01 -12.90 -19.90
CA VAL A 228 -4.56 -12.73 -18.49
C VAL A 228 -3.03 -12.89 -18.41
N LEU A 229 -2.47 -13.95 -18.98
CA LEU A 229 -1.03 -14.21 -18.95
C LEU A 229 -0.24 -13.12 -19.69
N ILE A 230 -0.66 -12.77 -20.91
CA ILE A 230 0.03 -11.74 -21.72
C ILE A 230 0.05 -10.37 -21.04
N ASN A 231 -1.02 -10.00 -20.36
CA ASN A 231 -1.08 -8.70 -19.69
C ASN A 231 -0.44 -8.72 -18.29
N SER A 232 -0.23 -9.90 -17.70
CA SER A 232 0.39 -10.04 -16.37
C SER A 232 1.91 -10.19 -16.45
N TYR A 233 2.48 -10.79 -17.52
CA TYR A 233 3.92 -11.02 -17.57
C TYR A 233 4.79 -9.76 -17.45
N PRO A 234 4.39 -8.55 -17.95
CA PRO A 234 5.24 -7.37 -17.79
C PRO A 234 5.40 -6.97 -16.32
N PHE A 235 4.40 -7.22 -15.46
CA PHE A 235 4.52 -6.97 -14.02
C PHE A 235 5.56 -7.88 -13.37
N VAL A 236 5.61 -9.15 -13.80
CA VAL A 236 6.65 -10.09 -13.37
C VAL A 236 8.03 -9.59 -13.81
N LEU A 237 8.16 -9.15 -15.06
CA LEU A 237 9.42 -8.61 -15.58
C LEU A 237 9.86 -7.35 -14.79
N ILE A 238 8.95 -6.42 -14.53
CA ILE A 238 9.22 -5.23 -13.71
C ILE A 238 9.66 -5.65 -12.30
N GLY A 239 9.00 -6.62 -11.70
CA GLY A 239 9.35 -7.16 -10.39
C GLY A 239 10.75 -7.80 -10.38
N LEU A 240 11.12 -8.56 -11.42
CA LEU A 240 12.47 -9.15 -11.56
C LEU A 240 13.55 -8.09 -11.75
N VAL A 241 13.29 -7.06 -12.56
CA VAL A 241 14.19 -5.92 -12.73
C VAL A 241 14.37 -5.17 -11.42
N TYR A 242 13.27 -4.88 -10.72
CA TYR A 242 13.32 -4.27 -9.38
C TYR A 242 14.16 -5.12 -8.42
N PHE A 243 13.90 -6.42 -8.35
CA PHE A 243 14.62 -7.35 -7.48
C PHE A 243 16.12 -7.38 -7.78
N TYR A 244 16.51 -7.38 -9.06
CA TYR A 244 17.89 -7.32 -9.48
C TYR A 244 18.57 -6.01 -9.04
N ILE A 245 17.91 -4.85 -9.25
CA ILE A 245 18.43 -3.54 -8.82
C ILE A 245 18.55 -3.48 -7.31
N HIS A 246 17.51 -3.92 -6.59
CA HIS A 246 17.49 -3.98 -5.14
C HIS A 246 18.64 -4.83 -4.58
N TYR A 247 18.84 -6.02 -5.16
CA TYR A 247 19.98 -6.88 -4.80
C TYR A 247 21.34 -6.21 -5.06
N LYS A 248 21.49 -5.52 -6.20
CA LYS A 248 22.75 -4.81 -6.54
C LYS A 248 23.04 -3.65 -5.59
N ILE A 249 22.04 -2.93 -5.14
CA ILE A 249 22.20 -1.76 -4.25
C ILE A 249 22.43 -2.20 -2.81
N LEU A 250 21.71 -3.18 -2.31
CA LEU A 250 21.83 -3.63 -0.92
C LEU A 250 22.97 -4.63 -0.69
N GLY A 251 23.43 -5.30 -1.74
CA GLY A 251 24.46 -6.35 -1.64
C GLY A 251 23.98 -7.67 -1.05
N ALA A 252 22.73 -7.75 -0.64
CA ALA A 252 22.08 -8.94 -0.07
C ALA A 252 20.57 -8.91 -0.35
N LEU A 253 19.87 -10.03 -0.09
CA LEU A 253 18.41 -10.13 -0.20
C LEU A 253 17.64 -9.37 0.91
N GLY A 254 18.30 -8.41 1.54
CA GLY A 254 17.85 -7.67 2.69
C GLY A 254 18.62 -8.10 3.94
N ASP A 255 19.05 -7.12 4.72
CA ASP A 255 19.76 -7.33 5.99
C ASP A 255 18.83 -7.78 7.14
N HIS A 256 17.56 -7.96 6.85
CA HIS A 256 16.70 -8.72 7.74
C HIS A 256 17.20 -10.16 7.69
N ALA A 257 18.28 -10.41 8.45
CA ALA A 257 18.70 -11.75 8.72
C ALA A 257 17.45 -12.52 9.11
N LEU A 258 17.01 -13.42 8.23
CA LEU A 258 15.98 -14.36 8.54
C LEU A 258 16.42 -14.97 9.88
N ARG A 259 15.72 -14.64 10.97
CA ARG A 259 16.02 -15.24 12.27
C ARG A 259 15.84 -16.75 12.11
N GLY A 260 16.93 -17.49 11.94
CA GLY A 260 16.91 -18.92 11.67
C GLY A 260 17.11 -19.29 10.19
N SER A 261 16.94 -20.56 9.87
CA SER A 261 17.11 -21.09 8.51
C SER A 261 15.94 -20.69 7.59
N PHE A 262 16.16 -20.73 6.26
CA PHE A 262 15.10 -20.56 5.26
C PHE A 262 13.89 -21.45 5.53
N PHE A 263 14.12 -22.72 5.91
CA PHE A 263 13.05 -23.68 6.23
C PHE A 263 12.25 -23.28 7.48
N GLN A 264 12.91 -22.76 8.51
CA GLN A 264 12.21 -22.27 9.72
C GLN A 264 11.29 -21.11 9.38
N ASN A 265 11.74 -20.15 8.57
CA ASN A 265 10.93 -19.03 8.14
C ASN A 265 9.78 -19.45 7.21
N LEU A 266 10.00 -20.44 6.33
CA LEU A 266 8.96 -21.00 5.48
C LEU A 266 7.86 -21.69 6.31
N LEU A 267 8.23 -22.41 7.37
CA LEU A 267 7.28 -23.04 8.30
C LEU A 267 6.51 -22.02 9.15
N LEU A 268 7.13 -20.85 9.45
CA LEU A 268 6.46 -19.79 10.18
C LEU A 268 5.50 -18.97 9.30
N ALA A 269 5.71 -18.92 7.99
CA ALA A 269 4.89 -18.11 7.08
C ALA A 269 3.37 -18.39 7.17
N PRO A 270 2.88 -19.66 7.25
CA PRO A 270 1.47 -19.93 7.44
C PRO A 270 0.91 -19.39 8.76
N ALA A 271 1.67 -19.46 9.84
CA ALA A 271 1.24 -18.96 11.14
C ALA A 271 1.14 -17.43 11.16
N VAL A 272 2.10 -16.75 10.52
CA VAL A 272 2.06 -15.30 10.31
C VAL A 272 0.85 -14.92 9.46
N PHE A 273 0.60 -15.65 8.37
CA PHE A 273 -0.55 -15.42 7.49
C PHE A 273 -1.88 -15.61 8.25
N TYR A 274 -2.02 -16.69 9.02
CA TYR A 274 -3.18 -16.94 9.88
C TYR A 274 -3.42 -15.79 10.87
N LYS A 275 -2.34 -15.26 11.47
CA LYS A 275 -2.42 -14.11 12.37
C LYS A 275 -2.92 -12.85 11.67
N TYR A 276 -2.43 -12.55 10.47
CA TYR A 276 -2.92 -11.41 9.68
C TYR A 276 -4.39 -11.56 9.30
N ILE A 277 -4.84 -12.77 8.96
CA ILE A 277 -6.27 -13.05 8.74
C ILE A 277 -7.05 -12.76 10.03
N GLY A 278 -6.55 -13.23 11.18
CA GLY A 278 -7.17 -12.94 12.48
C GLY A 278 -7.29 -11.45 12.75
N LEU A 279 -6.24 -10.67 12.50
CA LEU A 279 -6.26 -9.21 12.67
C LEU A 279 -7.21 -8.50 11.69
N ALA A 280 -7.41 -9.05 10.48
CA ALA A 280 -8.34 -8.51 9.52
C ALA A 280 -9.82 -8.71 9.92
N PHE A 281 -10.15 -9.72 10.71
CA PHE A 281 -11.51 -9.98 11.16
C PHE A 281 -11.74 -9.65 12.64
N TYR A 282 -10.69 -9.68 13.46
CA TYR A 282 -10.76 -9.47 14.91
C TYR A 282 -9.56 -8.64 15.43
N PRO A 283 -9.50 -7.32 15.15
CA PRO A 283 -8.36 -6.46 15.43
C PRO A 283 -8.30 -6.01 16.91
N VAL A 284 -8.32 -6.94 17.87
CA VAL A 284 -8.41 -6.61 19.31
C VAL A 284 -7.06 -6.36 19.96
N ARG A 285 -5.97 -6.92 19.38
CA ARG A 285 -4.60 -6.78 19.92
C ARG A 285 -3.68 -6.28 18.83
N LEU A 286 -3.72 -4.97 18.62
CA LEU A 286 -2.80 -4.30 17.69
C LEU A 286 -1.53 -3.94 18.45
N LEU A 287 -0.38 -4.44 17.99
CA LEU A 287 0.94 -4.15 18.51
C LEU A 287 1.76 -3.53 17.40
N LEU A 288 2.62 -2.57 17.72
CA LEU A 288 3.60 -2.01 16.76
C LEU A 288 4.66 -3.05 16.38
N ASP A 289 5.00 -3.94 17.30
CA ASP A 289 5.97 -5.01 17.07
C ASP A 289 5.40 -6.35 17.54
N TYR A 290 5.43 -7.31 16.64
CA TYR A 290 5.01 -8.70 16.87
C TYR A 290 6.18 -9.67 17.00
N SER A 291 7.42 -9.20 17.06
CA SER A 291 8.64 -10.04 17.11
C SER A 291 8.73 -10.94 18.35
N ASN A 292 8.10 -10.54 19.44
CA ASN A 292 8.06 -11.28 20.71
C ASN A 292 6.86 -12.22 20.84
N PHE A 293 6.07 -12.38 19.78
CA PHE A 293 4.94 -13.29 19.81
C PHE A 293 5.46 -14.72 19.60
N THR A 294 5.66 -15.44 20.69
CA THR A 294 5.84 -16.89 20.67
C THR A 294 4.50 -17.53 20.30
N LEU A 295 4.52 -18.47 19.36
CA LEU A 295 3.39 -19.36 19.10
C LEU A 295 3.23 -20.25 20.33
N THR A 296 2.42 -19.84 21.31
CA THR A 296 1.90 -20.68 22.39
C THR A 296 0.57 -21.26 21.99
#